data_5dfdc13d911aa1b3f56b0a5a64dcc9e9
#
_entry.id   5dfdc13d911aa1b3f56b0a5a64dcc9e9
#
_cell.length_a   1.000
_cell.length_b   1.000
_cell.length_c   1.000
_cell.angle_alpha   90.00
_cell.angle_beta   90.00
_cell.angle_gamma   90.00
#
_symmetry.space_group_name_H-M   'P 1'
#
loop_
_entity.id
_entity.type
_entity.pdbx_description
1 polymer ?
#
loop_
_entity_poly.entity_id
_entity_poly.type
_entity_poly.pdbx_seq_one_letter_code
_entity_poly.pdbx_strand_id
1 'polypeptide(L)'
;MPGGGTTLAHLSPILKEWADANLEGEELIGANIVEASLTAPLMRIAENAGSNGAVIAENVKSKPFNDGFNAATGEYVDMSSAGIVDPAKVTRSGLQNAASIAGMVLTTECIVADLPEKKDSSAPAGAPGMGGDLSLIHI
;
A
#
# COMPACT_ATOMS: atom_id res chain seq x y z
N MET A 1 -5.19 -7.03 12.99
CA MET A 1 -5.39 -7.95 11.86
C MET A 1 -4.06 -8.23 11.20
N PRO A 2 -3.88 -9.34 10.42
CA PRO A 2 -2.67 -9.59 9.66
C PRO A 2 -2.24 -8.36 8.85
N GLY A 3 -0.99 -7.93 9.01
CA GLY A 3 -0.47 -6.70 8.43
C GLY A 3 0.21 -6.90 7.07
N GLY A 4 0.99 -5.90 6.65
CA GLY A 4 1.77 -5.98 5.41
C GLY A 4 0.95 -6.14 4.13
N GLY A 5 -0.31 -5.69 4.10
CA GLY A 5 -1.21 -5.86 2.98
C GLY A 5 -1.89 -7.23 2.88
N THR A 6 -1.56 -8.18 3.77
CA THR A 6 -2.08 -9.54 3.78
C THR A 6 -3.61 -9.58 3.86
N THR A 7 -4.21 -8.85 4.81
CA THR A 7 -5.67 -8.81 4.98
C THR A 7 -6.38 -8.34 3.71
N LEU A 8 -5.89 -7.28 3.07
CA LEU A 8 -6.49 -6.76 1.83
C LEU A 8 -6.38 -7.76 0.68
N ALA A 9 -5.24 -8.45 0.56
CA ALA A 9 -5.06 -9.48 -0.45
C ALA A 9 -6.03 -10.65 -0.28
N HIS A 10 -6.29 -11.09 0.96
CA HIS A 10 -7.29 -12.13 1.24
C HIS A 10 -8.74 -11.67 1.04
N LEU A 11 -9.01 -10.37 1.14
CA LEU A 11 -10.33 -9.82 0.84
C LEU A 11 -10.63 -9.73 -0.66
N SER A 12 -9.61 -9.69 -1.52
CA SER A 12 -9.76 -9.59 -2.98
C SER A 12 -10.64 -10.70 -3.55
N PRO A 13 -10.40 -12.01 -3.34
CA PRO A 13 -11.28 -13.06 -3.85
C PRO A 13 -12.69 -13.04 -3.23
N ILE A 14 -12.82 -12.67 -1.96
CA ILE A 14 -14.13 -12.56 -1.28
C ILE A 14 -14.96 -11.45 -1.91
N LEU A 15 -14.35 -10.29 -2.19
CA LEU A 15 -15.02 -9.18 -2.87
C LEU A 15 -15.43 -9.59 -4.28
N LYS A 16 -14.58 -10.30 -5.00
CA LYS A 16 -14.89 -10.78 -6.35
C LYS A 16 -16.10 -11.70 -6.37
N GLU A 17 -16.13 -12.72 -5.51
CA GLU A 17 -17.27 -13.65 -5.40
C GLU A 17 -18.56 -12.90 -5.05
N TRP A 18 -18.51 -11.98 -4.10
CA TRP A 18 -19.66 -11.18 -3.72
C TRP A 18 -20.14 -10.29 -4.88
N ALA A 19 -19.22 -9.64 -5.60
CA ALA A 19 -19.54 -8.75 -6.70
C ALA A 19 -20.19 -9.53 -7.87
N ASP A 20 -19.62 -10.66 -8.26
CA ASP A 20 -20.14 -11.52 -9.32
C ASP A 20 -21.56 -12.06 -9.00
N ALA A 21 -21.91 -12.20 -7.71
CA ALA A 21 -23.22 -12.67 -7.27
C ALA A 21 -24.26 -11.54 -7.11
N ASN A 22 -23.86 -10.29 -6.93
CA ASN A 22 -24.77 -9.21 -6.51
C ASN A 22 -24.79 -8.00 -7.46
N LEU A 23 -23.81 -7.86 -8.34
CA LEU A 23 -23.65 -6.68 -9.19
C LEU A 23 -23.65 -7.07 -10.68
N GLU A 24 -24.12 -6.15 -11.53
CA GLU A 24 -24.13 -6.29 -12.98
C GLU A 24 -23.68 -5.01 -13.67
N GLY A 25 -23.30 -5.13 -14.95
CA GLY A 25 -22.96 -3.97 -15.79
C GLY A 25 -21.81 -3.12 -15.24
N GLU A 26 -22.02 -1.81 -15.19
CA GLU A 26 -20.99 -0.85 -14.78
C GLU A 26 -20.60 -0.95 -13.31
N GLU A 27 -21.55 -1.34 -12.44
CA GLU A 27 -21.27 -1.55 -11.01
C GLU A 27 -20.31 -2.71 -10.79
N LEU A 28 -20.46 -3.80 -11.54
CA LEU A 28 -19.55 -4.93 -11.52
C LEU A 28 -18.15 -4.53 -12.00
N ILE A 29 -18.05 -3.68 -13.04
CA ILE A 29 -16.76 -3.16 -13.50
C ILE A 29 -16.09 -2.34 -12.39
N GLY A 30 -16.84 -1.47 -11.72
CA GLY A 30 -16.34 -0.70 -10.58
C GLY A 30 -15.83 -1.58 -9.43
N ALA A 31 -16.57 -2.62 -9.08
CA ALA A 31 -16.17 -3.59 -8.05
C ALA A 31 -14.89 -4.35 -8.43
N ASN A 32 -14.74 -4.75 -9.69
CA ASN A 32 -13.52 -5.41 -10.18
C ASN A 32 -12.29 -4.49 -10.13
N ILE A 33 -12.45 -3.18 -10.35
CA ILE A 33 -11.37 -2.20 -10.18
C ILE A 33 -10.93 -2.14 -8.71
N VAL A 34 -11.89 -2.08 -7.79
CA VAL A 34 -11.59 -2.10 -6.35
C VAL A 34 -10.90 -3.41 -5.96
N GLU A 35 -11.42 -4.56 -6.41
CA GLU A 35 -10.85 -5.89 -6.16
C GLU A 35 -9.37 -5.94 -6.59
N ALA A 36 -9.07 -5.54 -7.81
CA ALA A 36 -7.69 -5.52 -8.31
C ALA A 36 -6.77 -4.60 -7.47
N SER A 37 -7.30 -3.48 -6.97
CA SER A 37 -6.54 -2.54 -6.16
C SER A 37 -6.18 -3.05 -4.76
N LEU A 38 -6.94 -4.02 -4.21
CA LEU A 38 -6.70 -4.55 -2.87
C LEU A 38 -5.35 -5.27 -2.72
N THR A 39 -4.80 -5.79 -3.80
CA THR A 39 -3.49 -6.46 -3.79
C THR A 39 -2.31 -5.49 -3.89
N ALA A 40 -2.55 -4.26 -4.32
CA ALA A 40 -1.48 -3.28 -4.59
C ALA A 40 -0.57 -2.99 -3.39
N PRO A 41 -1.05 -2.85 -2.14
CA PRO A 41 -0.16 -2.63 -0.99
C PRO A 41 0.81 -3.78 -0.77
N LEU A 42 0.35 -5.03 -0.81
CA LEU A 42 1.20 -6.21 -0.66
C LEU A 42 2.22 -6.31 -1.81
N MET A 43 1.77 -6.10 -3.05
CA MET A 43 2.65 -6.12 -4.22
C MET A 43 3.77 -5.08 -4.08
N ARG A 44 3.43 -3.85 -3.67
CA ARG A 44 4.42 -2.79 -3.48
C ARG A 44 5.44 -3.11 -2.38
N ILE A 45 5.00 -3.71 -1.27
CA ILE A 45 5.89 -4.15 -0.19
C ILE A 45 6.85 -5.24 -0.70
N ALA A 46 6.34 -6.22 -1.45
CA ALA A 46 7.14 -7.29 -2.02
C ALA A 46 8.16 -6.77 -3.06
N GLU A 47 7.75 -5.86 -3.94
CA GLU A 47 8.62 -5.22 -4.93
C GLU A 47 9.75 -4.42 -4.26
N ASN A 48 9.44 -3.65 -3.22
CA ASN A 48 10.44 -2.90 -2.44
C ASN A 48 11.44 -3.83 -1.74
N ALA A 49 11.04 -5.06 -1.44
CA ALA A 49 11.91 -6.11 -0.91
C ALA A 49 12.67 -6.90 -2.00
N GLY A 50 12.55 -6.52 -3.27
CA GLY A 50 13.21 -7.18 -4.40
C GLY A 50 12.51 -8.45 -4.89
N SER A 51 11.28 -8.71 -4.46
CA SER A 51 10.49 -9.87 -4.86
C SER A 51 9.48 -9.52 -5.97
N ASN A 52 8.98 -10.53 -6.69
CA ASN A 52 7.91 -10.31 -7.67
C ASN A 52 6.56 -10.13 -6.97
N GLY A 53 6.04 -8.89 -6.93
CA GLY A 53 4.81 -8.55 -6.21
C GLY A 53 3.59 -9.35 -6.67
N ALA A 54 3.43 -9.58 -7.97
CA ALA A 54 2.29 -10.33 -8.50
C ALA A 54 2.30 -11.80 -8.06
N VAL A 55 3.48 -12.44 -8.07
CA VAL A 55 3.65 -13.82 -7.62
C VAL A 55 3.38 -13.94 -6.12
N ILE A 56 3.88 -12.98 -5.33
CA ILE A 56 3.65 -12.95 -3.89
C ILE A 56 2.16 -12.77 -3.57
N ALA A 57 1.47 -11.84 -4.25
CA ALA A 57 0.06 -11.59 -4.03
C ALA A 57 -0.79 -12.84 -4.33
N GLU A 58 -0.51 -13.53 -5.42
CA GLU A 58 -1.26 -14.75 -5.78
C GLU A 58 -0.99 -15.90 -4.80
N ASN A 59 0.25 -16.06 -4.37
CA ASN A 59 0.60 -17.05 -3.36
C ASN A 59 -0.08 -16.77 -2.01
N VAL A 60 -0.18 -15.51 -1.58
CA VAL A 60 -0.85 -15.15 -0.32
C VAL A 60 -2.34 -15.44 -0.40
N LYS A 61 -3.02 -15.12 -1.51
CA LYS A 61 -4.44 -15.43 -1.71
C LYS A 61 -4.78 -16.91 -1.51
N SER A 62 -3.85 -17.82 -1.84
CA SER A 62 -4.04 -19.27 -1.71
C SER A 62 -3.75 -19.83 -0.32
N LYS A 63 -3.22 -19.04 0.59
CA LYS A 63 -2.85 -19.45 1.95
C LYS A 63 -3.96 -19.18 2.97
N PRO A 64 -3.86 -19.72 4.20
CA PRO A 64 -4.73 -19.36 5.31
C PRO A 64 -4.74 -17.85 5.57
N PHE A 65 -5.85 -17.31 6.09
CA PHE A 65 -6.07 -15.87 6.26
C PHE A 65 -4.98 -15.15 7.09
N ASN A 66 -4.38 -15.83 8.06
CA ASN A 66 -3.32 -15.25 8.89
C ASN A 66 -1.94 -15.31 8.24
N ASP A 67 -1.78 -16.10 7.19
CA ASP A 67 -0.49 -16.30 6.54
C ASP A 67 -0.25 -15.22 5.48
N GLY A 68 0.89 -14.56 5.59
CA GLY A 68 1.29 -13.49 4.70
C GLY A 68 2.77 -13.53 4.38
N PHE A 69 3.22 -12.54 3.62
CA PHE A 69 4.62 -12.43 3.20
C PHE A 69 5.38 -11.50 4.15
N ASN A 70 6.42 -12.04 4.79
CA ASN A 70 7.38 -11.26 5.57
C ASN A 70 8.49 -10.72 4.66
N ALA A 71 8.39 -9.46 4.29
CA ALA A 71 9.33 -8.81 3.39
C ALA A 71 10.77 -8.68 3.94
N ALA A 72 10.94 -8.79 5.27
CA ALA A 72 12.27 -8.74 5.88
C ALA A 72 13.03 -10.06 5.73
N THR A 73 12.33 -11.21 5.74
CA THR A 73 12.94 -12.53 5.63
C THR A 73 12.74 -13.18 4.27
N GLY A 74 11.79 -12.70 3.46
CA GLY A 74 11.41 -13.31 2.20
C GLY A 74 10.54 -14.57 2.33
N GLU A 75 10.00 -14.84 3.51
CA GLU A 75 9.27 -16.07 3.83
C GLU A 75 7.78 -15.81 4.04
N TYR A 76 6.97 -16.87 3.88
CA TYR A 76 5.56 -16.85 4.25
C TYR A 76 5.42 -17.32 5.70
N VAL A 77 4.78 -16.50 6.52
CA VAL A 77 4.65 -16.75 7.97
C VAL A 77 3.25 -16.38 8.45
N ASP A 78 2.85 -16.93 9.61
CA ASP A 78 1.71 -16.39 10.34
C ASP A 78 2.04 -14.97 10.83
N MET A 79 1.35 -13.97 10.24
CA MET A 79 1.63 -12.56 10.45
C MET A 79 1.40 -12.13 11.90
N SER A 80 0.41 -12.71 12.55
CA SER A 80 0.10 -12.42 13.96
C SER A 80 1.20 -12.92 14.89
N SER A 81 1.66 -14.14 14.66
CA SER A 81 2.75 -14.74 15.45
C SER A 81 4.09 -14.05 15.20
N ALA A 82 4.32 -13.56 13.99
CA ALA A 82 5.50 -12.78 13.61
C ALA A 82 5.46 -11.32 14.11
N GLY A 83 4.36 -10.88 14.73
CA GLY A 83 4.18 -9.50 15.18
C GLY A 83 3.94 -8.48 14.06
N ILE A 84 3.65 -8.95 12.85
CA ILE A 84 3.37 -8.10 11.68
C ILE A 84 1.86 -7.86 11.62
N VAL A 85 1.41 -6.80 12.29
CA VAL A 85 -0.01 -6.51 12.47
C VAL A 85 -0.34 -5.06 12.11
N ASP A 86 -1.50 -4.85 11.48
CA ASP A 86 -2.02 -3.52 11.14
C ASP A 86 -3.29 -3.23 11.95
N PRO A 87 -3.50 -1.96 12.38
CA PRO A 87 -4.75 -1.54 12.99
C PRO A 87 -5.88 -1.57 11.95
N ALA A 88 -6.94 -2.33 12.20
CA ALA A 88 -8.06 -2.46 11.26
C ALA A 88 -8.71 -1.11 10.90
N LYS A 89 -8.80 -0.19 11.87
CA LYS A 89 -9.36 1.15 11.64
C LYS A 89 -8.54 1.95 10.61
N VAL A 90 -7.22 1.88 10.67
CA VAL A 90 -6.31 2.61 9.76
C VAL A 90 -6.47 2.08 8.34
N THR A 91 -6.40 0.77 8.16
CA THR A 91 -6.53 0.12 6.85
C THR A 91 -7.90 0.39 6.23
N ARG A 92 -8.98 0.28 7.03
CA ARG A 92 -10.33 0.60 6.58
C ARG A 92 -10.47 2.06 6.15
N SER A 93 -9.98 3.00 6.97
CA SER A 93 -10.05 4.44 6.66
C SER A 93 -9.23 4.78 5.42
N GLY A 94 -8.06 4.16 5.25
CA GLY A 94 -7.24 4.32 4.05
C GLY A 94 -7.99 3.89 2.78
N LEU A 95 -8.63 2.73 2.80
CA LEU A 95 -9.41 2.24 1.66
C LEU A 95 -10.63 3.12 1.36
N GLN A 96 -11.38 3.55 2.39
CA GLN A 96 -12.52 4.44 2.23
C GLN A 96 -12.11 5.80 1.62
N ASN A 97 -11.03 6.39 2.10
CA ASN A 97 -10.52 7.66 1.61
C ASN A 97 -10.02 7.52 0.15
N ALA A 98 -9.30 6.45 -0.16
CA ALA A 98 -8.84 6.18 -1.52
C ALA A 98 -10.01 6.04 -2.51
N ALA A 99 -11.04 5.27 -2.14
CA ALA A 99 -12.24 5.11 -2.95
C ALA A 99 -12.99 6.43 -3.16
N SER A 100 -13.11 7.27 -2.12
CA SER A 100 -13.74 8.58 -2.20
C SER A 100 -12.99 9.52 -3.15
N ILE A 101 -11.65 9.56 -3.05
CA ILE A 101 -10.81 10.39 -3.94
C ILE A 101 -10.88 9.87 -5.38
N ALA A 102 -10.79 8.57 -5.59
CA ALA A 102 -10.91 7.96 -6.91
C ALA A 102 -12.26 8.29 -7.57
N GLY A 103 -13.36 8.23 -6.80
CA GLY A 103 -14.69 8.63 -7.27
C GLY A 103 -14.75 10.10 -7.70
N MET A 104 -14.13 11.00 -6.96
CA MET A 104 -14.03 12.42 -7.35
C MET A 104 -13.21 12.58 -8.64
N VAL A 105 -12.06 11.92 -8.76
CA VAL A 105 -11.22 12.00 -9.96
C VAL A 105 -11.95 11.49 -11.20
N LEU A 106 -12.71 10.40 -11.09
CA LEU A 106 -13.50 9.85 -12.19
C LEU A 106 -14.60 10.80 -12.70
N THR A 107 -15.08 11.71 -11.86
CA THR A 107 -16.12 12.69 -12.22
C THR A 107 -15.56 14.05 -12.62
N THR A 108 -14.23 14.25 -12.60
CA THR A 108 -13.58 15.51 -12.98
C THR A 108 -13.04 15.46 -14.41
N GLU A 109 -13.06 16.59 -15.11
CA GLU A 109 -12.51 16.73 -16.46
C GLU A 109 -11.03 17.16 -16.44
N CYS A 110 -10.58 17.81 -15.37
CA CYS A 110 -9.18 18.23 -15.21
C CYS A 110 -8.77 18.29 -13.75
N ILE A 111 -7.45 18.23 -13.52
CA ILE A 111 -6.82 18.43 -12.22
C ILE A 111 -5.84 19.60 -12.35
N VAL A 112 -5.94 20.56 -11.42
CA VAL A 112 -4.99 21.66 -11.29
C VAL A 112 -4.10 21.36 -10.09
N ALA A 113 -2.80 21.27 -10.32
CA ALA A 113 -1.82 21.01 -9.28
C ALA A 113 -0.62 21.92 -9.43
N ASP A 114 0.02 22.27 -8.32
CA ASP A 114 1.26 23.02 -8.33
C ASP A 114 2.38 22.19 -8.97
N LEU A 115 3.22 22.86 -9.77
CA LEU A 115 4.44 22.23 -10.29
C LEU A 115 5.40 21.97 -9.13
N PRO A 116 6.06 20.80 -9.09
CA PRO A 116 7.09 20.55 -8.08
C PRO A 116 8.19 21.58 -8.19
N GLU A 117 8.49 22.26 -7.08
CA GLU A 117 9.60 23.20 -7.01
C GLU A 117 10.89 22.51 -7.43
N LYS A 118 11.59 23.07 -8.43
CA LYS A 118 12.96 22.68 -8.74
C LYS A 118 13.78 23.03 -7.50
N LYS A 119 14.26 22.02 -6.78
CA LYS A 119 15.31 22.23 -5.78
C LYS A 119 16.52 22.78 -6.53
N ASP A 120 16.70 24.09 -6.49
CA ASP A 120 17.93 24.69 -6.94
C ASP A 120 19.08 24.10 -6.11
N SER A 121 19.89 23.29 -6.76
CA SER A 121 21.11 22.72 -6.21
C SER A 121 22.23 23.78 -6.23
N SER A 122 21.96 24.97 -5.71
CA SER A 122 22.96 25.98 -5.40
C SER A 122 23.34 25.84 -3.93
N ALA A 123 24.13 24.83 -3.62
CA ALA A 123 24.97 24.89 -2.45
C ALA A 123 26.08 25.93 -2.74
N PRO A 124 26.19 27.01 -1.98
CA PRO A 124 27.37 27.88 -2.10
C PRO A 124 28.59 27.08 -1.60
N ALA A 125 29.54 26.90 -2.50
CA ALA A 125 30.85 26.40 -2.14
C ALA A 125 31.57 27.45 -1.27
N GLY A 126 32.00 27.05 -0.07
CA GLY A 126 33.15 27.62 0.58
C GLY A 126 32.94 28.63 1.69
N ALA A 127 33.09 28.14 2.92
CA ALA A 127 33.97 28.81 3.88
C ALA A 127 34.47 27.74 4.88
N PRO A 128 35.79 27.65 5.15
CA PRO A 128 36.34 26.80 6.19
C PRO A 128 36.36 27.58 7.50
N GLY A 129 35.97 26.96 8.60
CA GLY A 129 36.29 27.58 9.86
C GLY A 129 35.44 27.16 11.04
N MET A 130 36.09 26.34 11.87
CA MET A 130 35.99 26.25 13.32
C MET A 130 34.73 25.72 14.01
N GLY A 131 34.91 24.52 14.55
CA GLY A 131 34.79 24.16 15.96
C GLY A 131 33.40 24.29 16.60
N GLY A 132 32.92 23.19 17.13
CA GLY A 132 31.84 23.21 18.10
C GLY A 132 30.98 21.96 18.04
N ASP A 133 31.53 20.91 18.67
CA ASP A 133 30.80 19.81 19.25
C ASP A 133 29.47 20.25 19.86
N LEU A 134 28.37 19.59 19.50
CA LEU A 134 27.24 19.29 20.38
C LEU A 134 26.26 18.34 19.67
N SER A 135 26.44 17.07 19.98
CA SER A 135 25.43 16.04 20.06
C SER A 135 24.07 16.58 20.50
N LEU A 136 23.02 16.20 19.79
CA LEU A 136 21.73 15.87 20.37
C LEU A 136 20.82 15.19 19.32
N ILE A 137 20.78 13.89 19.39
CA ILE A 137 19.69 12.92 19.30
C ILE A 137 18.31 13.58 19.49
N HIS A 138 17.41 13.35 18.57
CA HIS A 138 15.98 13.11 18.82
C HIS A 138 15.40 12.37 17.62
N ILE A 139 15.16 11.10 17.94
CA ILE A 139 13.94 10.27 17.87
C ILE A 139 13.13 10.46 16.58
#